data_fc567f3adaad19b7ae3037384460e615
#
_entry.id   fc567f3adaad19b7ae3037384460e615
#
_cell.length_a   1.000
_cell.length_b   1.000
_cell.length_c   1.000
_cell.angle_alpha   90.00
_cell.angle_beta   90.00
_cell.angle_gamma   90.00
#
_symmetry.space_group_name_H-M   'P 1'
#
loop_
_entity.id
_entity.type
_entity.pdbx_description
1 polymer ?
#
loop_
_entity_poly.entity_id
_entity_poly.type
_entity_poly.pdbx_seq_one_letter_code
_entity_poly.pdbx_strand_id
1 'polypeptide(L)'
;MFMRIGNHCSAFRSWFVAVIVLTVAACSSAVPENYHDPNMDFSVLRSVAVLPFSNLSGQQLAGERVRNTFMSSLLATGVIYVIPAGEVARGIDRAGLTNPTAPSSEDIAKLAAIVRADAVITGVVKEYGSVRSGNTQANVVSIDMQMIEKESRKVVWSASTTKGGISIWDRLFGGGGQPMNDVTKAAVDDLINKLLR
;
A
#
# COMPACT_ATOMS: atom_id res chain seq x y z
N MET A 1 54.44 46.78 -17.27
CA MET A 1 54.08 46.16 -16.03
C MET A 1 52.56 45.91 -16.08
N PHE A 2 52.11 44.79 -16.70
CA PHE A 2 50.70 44.43 -16.88
C PHE A 2 50.32 43.37 -15.85
N MET A 3 49.45 43.73 -14.98
CA MET A 3 49.00 42.92 -13.86
C MET A 3 47.92 41.95 -14.34
N ARG A 4 48.17 40.63 -14.25
CA ARG A 4 47.27 39.52 -14.58
C ARG A 4 46.18 39.42 -13.50
N ILE A 5 45.01 39.97 -13.74
CA ILE A 5 43.80 39.74 -12.91
C ILE A 5 42.86 38.95 -13.78
N GLY A 6 42.81 37.64 -13.62
CA GLY A 6 41.95 36.84 -14.50
C GLY A 6 41.47 35.44 -14.03
N ASN A 7 41.98 34.87 -12.92
CA ASN A 7 41.72 33.47 -12.63
C ASN A 7 40.91 33.14 -11.33
N HIS A 8 40.57 34.15 -10.53
CA HIS A 8 39.83 33.86 -9.27
C HIS A 8 38.31 33.78 -9.41
N CYS A 9 37.75 34.33 -10.49
CA CYS A 9 36.31 34.37 -10.69
C CYS A 9 35.72 33.02 -11.18
N SER A 10 36.52 32.22 -11.92
CA SER A 10 36.07 30.91 -12.43
C SER A 10 36.06 29.84 -11.35
N ALA A 11 37.04 29.84 -10.45
CA ALA A 11 37.12 28.91 -9.32
C ALA A 11 35.99 29.13 -8.33
N PHE A 12 35.61 30.39 -8.06
CA PHE A 12 34.51 30.74 -7.16
C PHE A 12 33.14 30.31 -7.72
N ARG A 13 32.92 30.44 -9.04
CA ARG A 13 31.70 29.96 -9.71
C ARG A 13 31.57 28.44 -9.68
N SER A 14 32.68 27.73 -9.90
CA SER A 14 32.69 26.26 -9.85
C SER A 14 32.43 25.73 -8.43
N TRP A 15 32.94 26.42 -7.42
CA TRP A 15 32.72 26.04 -6.02
C TRP A 15 31.28 26.27 -5.57
N PHE A 16 30.65 27.37 -6.02
CA PHE A 16 29.22 27.65 -5.74
C PHE A 16 28.29 26.63 -6.40
N VAL A 17 28.58 26.21 -7.62
CA VAL A 17 27.80 25.18 -8.33
C VAL A 17 27.94 23.80 -7.63
N ALA A 18 29.17 23.46 -7.19
CA ALA A 18 29.39 22.20 -6.46
C ALA A 18 28.65 22.14 -5.10
N VAL A 19 28.60 23.28 -4.37
CA VAL A 19 27.88 23.36 -3.09
C VAL A 19 26.35 23.25 -3.30
N ILE A 20 25.79 23.87 -4.36
CA ILE A 20 24.38 23.79 -4.70
C ILE A 20 23.99 22.35 -5.09
N VAL A 21 24.85 21.64 -5.83
CA VAL A 21 24.60 20.24 -6.22
C VAL A 21 24.65 19.31 -5.02
N LEU A 22 25.52 19.55 -4.03
CA LEU A 22 25.61 18.75 -2.81
C LEU A 22 24.38 18.92 -1.89
N THR A 23 23.76 20.11 -1.87
CA THR A 23 22.59 20.35 -1.00
C THR A 23 21.30 19.73 -1.52
N VAL A 24 21.19 19.42 -2.81
CA VAL A 24 20.00 18.79 -3.40
C VAL A 24 19.97 17.27 -3.14
N ALA A 25 21.10 16.65 -2.81
CA ALA A 25 21.18 15.21 -2.55
C ALA A 25 20.72 14.79 -1.13
N ALA A 26 20.43 15.72 -0.23
CA ALA A 26 20.23 15.45 1.20
C ALA A 26 18.77 15.18 1.64
N CYS A 27 17.78 15.19 0.73
CA CYS A 27 16.37 15.02 1.08
C CYS A 27 15.71 13.82 0.40
N SER A 28 16.28 12.61 0.56
CA SER A 28 15.63 11.38 0.13
C SER A 28 15.73 10.30 1.20
N SER A 29 15.21 10.58 2.39
CA SER A 29 14.86 9.50 3.32
C SER A 29 13.48 8.98 2.92
N ALA A 30 13.44 8.04 1.98
CA ALA A 30 12.23 7.28 1.71
C ALA A 30 11.87 6.50 2.97
N VAL A 31 10.79 6.87 3.65
CA VAL A 31 10.21 6.04 4.70
C VAL A 31 9.84 4.70 4.04
N PRO A 32 10.27 3.55 4.59
CA PRO A 32 9.91 2.27 4.01
C PRO A 32 8.39 2.12 3.98
N GLU A 33 7.83 1.90 2.79
CA GLU A 33 6.39 1.75 2.57
C GLU A 33 5.86 0.38 3.03
N ASN A 34 6.70 -0.46 3.62
CA ASN A 34 6.35 -1.78 4.11
C ASN A 34 7.13 -2.12 5.38
N TYR A 35 6.48 -2.86 6.25
CA TYR A 35 7.03 -3.41 7.49
C TYR A 35 6.85 -4.93 7.47
N HIS A 36 7.91 -5.66 7.82
CA HIS A 36 7.87 -7.08 8.17
C HIS A 36 8.48 -7.24 9.56
N ASP A 37 7.84 -7.99 10.43
CA ASP A 37 8.42 -8.33 11.72
C ASP A 37 9.63 -9.25 11.52
N PRO A 38 10.85 -8.83 11.91
CA PRO A 38 12.05 -9.64 11.70
C PRO A 38 12.09 -10.93 12.52
N ASN A 39 11.23 -11.04 13.54
CA ASN A 39 11.12 -12.23 14.39
C ASN A 39 10.03 -13.19 13.93
N MET A 40 9.29 -12.86 12.87
CA MET A 40 8.21 -13.69 12.35
C MET A 40 8.71 -14.59 11.21
N ASP A 41 8.51 -15.87 11.34
CA ASP A 41 8.70 -16.81 10.24
C ASP A 41 7.41 -16.88 9.39
N PHE A 42 7.41 -16.17 8.26
CA PHE A 42 6.27 -16.16 7.35
C PHE A 42 6.01 -17.50 6.68
N SER A 43 6.97 -18.42 6.67
CA SER A 43 6.81 -19.76 6.07
C SER A 43 5.83 -20.66 6.83
N VAL A 44 5.55 -20.33 8.10
CA VAL A 44 4.58 -21.07 8.92
C VAL A 44 3.14 -20.62 8.67
N LEU A 45 2.94 -19.45 8.05
CA LEU A 45 1.60 -18.94 7.71
C LEU A 45 1.04 -19.68 6.50
N ARG A 46 0.07 -20.54 6.72
CA ARG A 46 -0.56 -21.34 5.67
C ARG A 46 -1.93 -20.82 5.25
N SER A 47 -2.60 -20.09 6.14
CA SER A 47 -3.96 -19.63 5.92
C SER A 47 -4.20 -18.22 6.45
N VAL A 48 -4.94 -17.42 5.69
CA VAL A 48 -5.29 -16.05 6.08
C VAL A 48 -6.79 -15.80 5.91
N ALA A 49 -7.36 -15.07 6.85
CA ALA A 49 -8.69 -14.48 6.74
C ALA A 49 -8.57 -13.01 6.36
N VAL A 50 -9.28 -12.56 5.34
CA VAL A 50 -9.31 -11.16 4.90
C VAL A 50 -10.63 -10.53 5.36
N LEU A 51 -10.54 -9.57 6.27
CA LEU A 51 -11.70 -8.85 6.80
C LEU A 51 -12.27 -7.84 5.78
N PRO A 52 -13.52 -7.38 5.97
CA PRO A 52 -14.01 -6.22 5.23
C PRO A 52 -13.09 -5.02 5.41
N PHE A 53 -12.76 -4.33 4.31
CA PHE A 53 -11.89 -3.16 4.37
C PHE A 53 -12.67 -1.91 4.76
N SER A 54 -12.04 -1.07 5.58
CA SER A 54 -12.52 0.29 5.84
C SER A 54 -12.43 1.11 4.55
N ASN A 55 -13.45 1.95 4.31
CA ASN A 55 -13.54 2.75 3.09
C ASN A 55 -13.65 4.23 3.43
N LEU A 56 -12.59 4.96 3.20
CA LEU A 56 -12.49 6.42 3.40
C LEU A 56 -12.59 7.20 2.09
N SER A 57 -12.67 6.50 0.94
CA SER A 57 -12.63 7.13 -0.39
C SER A 57 -13.90 7.87 -0.78
N GLY A 58 -15.00 7.69 -0.05
CA GLY A 58 -16.31 8.22 -0.44
C GLY A 58 -16.99 7.48 -1.62
N GLN A 59 -16.29 6.57 -2.29
CA GLN A 59 -16.87 5.74 -3.36
C GLN A 59 -17.49 4.49 -2.78
N GLN A 60 -18.80 4.34 -2.95
CA GLN A 60 -19.53 3.18 -2.49
C GLN A 60 -18.90 1.87 -3.04
N LEU A 61 -18.80 0.84 -2.23
CA LEU A 61 -18.22 -0.47 -2.59
C LEU A 61 -16.71 -0.49 -2.90
N ALA A 62 -15.97 0.61 -2.75
CA ALA A 62 -14.52 0.61 -3.02
C ALA A 62 -13.79 -0.41 -2.12
N GLY A 63 -14.11 -0.44 -0.82
CA GLY A 63 -13.52 -1.41 0.11
C GLY A 63 -13.78 -2.85 -0.30
N GLU A 64 -15.00 -3.17 -0.74
CA GLU A 64 -15.37 -4.50 -1.20
C GLU A 64 -14.65 -4.88 -2.51
N ARG A 65 -14.61 -3.97 -3.48
CA ARG A 65 -13.93 -4.21 -4.76
C ARG A 65 -12.44 -4.48 -4.57
N VAL A 66 -11.77 -3.65 -3.79
CA VAL A 66 -10.35 -3.81 -3.48
C VAL A 66 -10.09 -5.11 -2.74
N ARG A 67 -10.90 -5.42 -1.71
CA ARG A 67 -10.81 -6.67 -0.95
C ARG A 67 -10.95 -7.90 -1.85
N ASN A 68 -11.97 -7.92 -2.72
CA ASN A 68 -12.23 -9.06 -3.61
C ASN A 68 -11.10 -9.24 -4.63
N THR A 69 -10.56 -8.12 -5.19
CA THR A 69 -9.39 -8.16 -6.07
C THR A 69 -8.18 -8.72 -5.32
N PHE A 70 -7.93 -8.26 -4.08
CA PHE A 70 -6.83 -8.73 -3.25
C PHE A 70 -6.94 -10.23 -2.95
N MET A 71 -8.11 -10.70 -2.51
CA MET A 71 -8.34 -12.12 -2.21
C MET A 71 -8.09 -12.99 -3.44
N SER A 72 -8.60 -12.58 -4.61
CA SER A 72 -8.43 -13.33 -5.86
C SER A 72 -6.97 -13.36 -6.32
N SER A 73 -6.28 -12.23 -6.25
CA SER A 73 -4.86 -12.13 -6.64
C SER A 73 -3.96 -12.90 -5.66
N LEU A 74 -4.20 -12.81 -4.36
CA LEU A 74 -3.44 -13.56 -3.37
C LEU A 74 -3.65 -15.08 -3.51
N LEU A 75 -4.89 -15.51 -3.71
CA LEU A 75 -5.21 -16.92 -3.96
C LEU A 75 -4.52 -17.45 -5.23
N ALA A 76 -4.44 -16.63 -6.28
CA ALA A 76 -3.77 -16.97 -7.53
C ALA A 76 -2.25 -17.20 -7.39
N THR A 77 -1.62 -16.65 -6.34
CA THR A 77 -0.19 -16.91 -6.06
C THR A 77 0.07 -18.35 -5.63
N GLY A 78 -0.93 -19.02 -5.04
CA GLY A 78 -0.80 -20.38 -4.49
C GLY A 78 0.08 -20.48 -3.24
N VAL A 79 0.59 -19.36 -2.71
CA VAL A 79 1.53 -19.35 -1.58
C VAL A 79 0.80 -19.50 -0.24
N ILE A 80 -0.35 -18.83 -0.10
CA ILE A 80 -1.13 -18.79 1.14
C ILE A 80 -2.59 -19.14 0.81
N TYR A 81 -3.20 -20.00 1.60
CA TYR A 81 -4.63 -20.28 1.48
C TYR A 81 -5.46 -19.12 2.00
N VAL A 82 -6.34 -18.61 1.17
CA VAL A 82 -7.26 -17.50 1.52
C VAL A 82 -8.59 -18.08 1.94
N ILE A 83 -8.99 -17.86 3.19
CA ILE A 83 -10.29 -18.29 3.72
C ILE A 83 -11.41 -17.64 2.90
N PRO A 84 -12.39 -18.42 2.42
CA PRO A 84 -13.50 -17.88 1.63
C PRO A 84 -14.27 -16.77 2.36
N ALA A 85 -14.65 -15.71 1.63
CA ALA A 85 -15.31 -14.54 2.19
C ALA A 85 -16.59 -14.90 3.00
N GLY A 86 -17.35 -15.89 2.55
CA GLY A 86 -18.54 -16.37 3.26
C GLY A 86 -18.22 -17.08 4.58
N GLU A 87 -17.07 -17.73 4.71
CA GLU A 87 -16.61 -18.31 5.98
C GLU A 87 -16.16 -17.22 6.94
N VAL A 88 -15.44 -16.22 6.44
CA VAL A 88 -15.05 -15.05 7.23
C VAL A 88 -16.30 -14.32 7.74
N ALA A 89 -17.32 -14.11 6.90
CA ALA A 89 -18.58 -13.48 7.31
C ALA A 89 -19.27 -14.26 8.45
N ARG A 90 -19.41 -15.59 8.30
CA ARG A 90 -19.96 -16.43 9.38
C ARG A 90 -19.09 -16.42 10.64
N GLY A 91 -17.76 -16.30 10.47
CA GLY A 91 -16.81 -16.16 11.58
C GLY A 91 -17.01 -14.86 12.34
N ILE A 92 -17.21 -13.75 11.63
CA ILE A 92 -17.51 -12.41 12.19
C ILE A 92 -18.77 -12.48 13.08
N ASP A 93 -19.84 -13.08 12.53
CA ASP A 93 -21.11 -13.22 13.26
C ASP A 93 -20.94 -14.08 14.53
N ARG A 94 -20.25 -15.23 14.44
CA ARG A 94 -20.00 -16.13 15.58
C ARG A 94 -19.07 -15.52 16.63
N ALA A 95 -18.11 -14.71 16.20
CA ALA A 95 -17.21 -14.01 17.11
C ALA A 95 -17.88 -12.82 17.80
N GLY A 96 -19.01 -12.36 17.28
CA GLY A 96 -19.72 -11.17 17.77
C GLY A 96 -18.97 -9.87 17.50
N LEU A 97 -18.25 -9.78 16.36
CA LEU A 97 -17.53 -8.56 15.99
C LEU A 97 -18.52 -7.46 15.60
N THR A 98 -18.59 -6.43 16.41
CA THR A 98 -19.48 -5.27 16.16
C THR A 98 -18.91 -4.33 15.09
N ASN A 99 -17.57 -4.26 14.97
CA ASN A 99 -16.90 -3.45 13.95
C ASN A 99 -15.83 -4.26 13.20
N PRO A 100 -16.21 -5.02 12.18
CA PRO A 100 -15.27 -5.88 11.46
C PRO A 100 -14.27 -5.11 10.57
N THR A 101 -14.47 -3.80 10.31
CA THR A 101 -13.56 -2.96 9.55
C THR A 101 -12.45 -2.33 10.40
N ALA A 102 -12.63 -2.31 11.73
CA ALA A 102 -11.64 -1.83 12.69
C ALA A 102 -11.69 -2.69 13.97
N PRO A 103 -11.37 -3.99 13.89
CA PRO A 103 -11.44 -4.91 15.03
C PRO A 103 -10.28 -4.66 16.00
N SER A 104 -10.50 -5.00 17.28
CA SER A 104 -9.43 -5.08 18.26
C SER A 104 -8.54 -6.30 18.01
N SER A 105 -7.33 -6.33 18.61
CA SER A 105 -6.45 -7.50 18.51
C SER A 105 -7.05 -8.75 19.14
N GLU A 106 -7.93 -8.60 20.14
CA GLU A 106 -8.67 -9.67 20.76
C GLU A 106 -9.75 -10.23 19.83
N ASP A 107 -10.49 -9.36 19.15
CA ASP A 107 -11.47 -9.74 18.12
C ASP A 107 -10.82 -10.52 16.98
N ILE A 108 -9.64 -10.08 16.55
CA ILE A 108 -8.85 -10.76 15.52
C ILE A 108 -8.47 -12.17 15.96
N ALA A 109 -7.94 -12.34 17.17
CA ALA A 109 -7.56 -13.65 17.68
C ALA A 109 -8.77 -14.60 17.78
N LYS A 110 -9.92 -14.08 18.23
CA LYS A 110 -11.18 -14.80 18.34
C LYS A 110 -11.68 -15.26 16.96
N LEU A 111 -11.70 -14.34 16.00
CA LEU A 111 -12.09 -14.64 14.62
C LEU A 111 -11.17 -15.70 14.02
N ALA A 112 -9.85 -15.49 14.09
CA ALA A 112 -8.85 -16.40 13.54
C ALA A 112 -8.99 -17.82 14.09
N ALA A 113 -9.28 -17.97 15.39
CA ALA A 113 -9.56 -19.26 16.00
C ALA A 113 -10.82 -19.93 15.43
N ILE A 114 -11.89 -19.16 15.23
CA ILE A 114 -13.17 -19.66 14.71
C ILE A 114 -13.04 -20.14 13.26
N VAL A 115 -12.38 -19.34 12.40
CA VAL A 115 -12.21 -19.65 10.98
C VAL A 115 -10.98 -20.49 10.68
N ARG A 116 -10.16 -20.80 11.70
CA ARG A 116 -8.90 -21.56 11.62
C ARG A 116 -7.88 -20.91 10.70
N ALA A 117 -7.78 -19.58 10.77
CA ALA A 117 -6.74 -18.83 10.09
C ALA A 117 -5.50 -18.68 10.97
N ASP A 118 -4.30 -18.65 10.36
CA ASP A 118 -3.04 -18.39 11.06
C ASP A 118 -2.83 -16.89 11.24
N ALA A 119 -3.34 -16.09 10.31
CA ALA A 119 -3.31 -14.63 10.40
C ALA A 119 -4.58 -14.00 9.80
N VAL A 120 -4.79 -12.74 10.14
CA VAL A 120 -5.91 -11.93 9.65
C VAL A 120 -5.36 -10.68 8.96
N ILE A 121 -5.88 -10.41 7.77
CA ILE A 121 -5.56 -9.20 7.00
C ILE A 121 -6.69 -8.20 7.15
N THR A 122 -6.32 -6.98 7.53
CA THR A 122 -7.19 -5.80 7.56
C THR A 122 -6.71 -4.79 6.52
N GLY A 123 -7.59 -3.91 6.05
CA GLY A 123 -7.24 -2.90 5.07
C GLY A 123 -8.07 -1.65 5.15
N VAL A 124 -7.50 -0.55 4.68
CA VAL A 124 -8.14 0.76 4.56
C VAL A 124 -7.96 1.27 3.13
N VAL A 125 -9.06 1.53 2.43
CA VAL A 125 -9.05 2.21 1.14
C VAL A 125 -9.16 3.70 1.41
N LYS A 126 -8.04 4.42 1.22
CA LYS A 126 -7.95 5.87 1.46
C LYS A 126 -8.49 6.68 0.29
N GLU A 127 -8.10 6.28 -0.92
CA GLU A 127 -8.53 6.91 -2.16
C GLU A 127 -8.96 5.84 -3.15
N TYR A 128 -10.06 6.09 -3.82
CA TYR A 128 -10.59 5.26 -4.91
C TYR A 128 -11.47 6.13 -5.80
N GLY A 129 -10.94 6.62 -6.88
CA GLY A 129 -11.71 7.53 -7.72
C GLY A 129 -10.85 8.20 -8.78
N SER A 130 -11.41 9.22 -9.39
CA SER A 130 -10.74 9.98 -10.42
C SER A 130 -10.32 11.33 -9.88
N VAL A 131 -9.06 11.69 -10.12
CA VAL A 131 -8.49 13.00 -9.84
C VAL A 131 -8.38 13.81 -11.13
N ARG A 132 -8.59 15.12 -11.05
CA ARG A 132 -8.55 16.02 -12.20
C ARG A 132 -7.54 17.15 -11.96
N SER A 133 -6.75 17.45 -12.99
CA SER A 133 -5.85 18.60 -13.00
C SER A 133 -5.93 19.26 -14.38
N GLY A 134 -6.53 20.47 -14.45
CA GLY A 134 -6.83 21.13 -15.71
C GLY A 134 -7.77 20.28 -16.59
N ASN A 135 -7.31 19.95 -17.79
CA ASN A 135 -8.06 19.12 -18.74
C ASN A 135 -7.73 17.62 -18.64
N THR A 136 -6.80 17.23 -17.77
CA THR A 136 -6.38 15.84 -17.60
C THR A 136 -7.11 15.21 -16.42
N GLN A 137 -7.61 13.98 -16.61
CA GLN A 137 -8.27 13.18 -15.59
C GLN A 137 -7.60 11.81 -15.51
N ALA A 138 -7.34 11.32 -14.30
CA ALA A 138 -6.77 9.99 -14.08
C ALA A 138 -7.38 9.32 -12.85
N ASN A 139 -7.46 8.01 -12.87
CA ASN A 139 -7.89 7.23 -11.72
C ASN A 139 -6.76 7.08 -10.72
N VAL A 140 -7.09 7.07 -9.43
CA VAL A 140 -6.17 6.85 -8.31
C VAL A 140 -6.76 5.86 -7.33
N VAL A 141 -5.90 4.98 -6.81
CA VAL A 141 -6.23 4.03 -5.75
C VAL A 141 -5.11 4.09 -4.70
N SER A 142 -5.48 4.37 -3.45
CA SER A 142 -4.56 4.38 -2.31
C SER A 142 -5.07 3.44 -1.23
N ILE A 143 -4.23 2.51 -0.79
CA ILE A 143 -4.61 1.41 0.11
C ILE A 143 -3.52 1.21 1.15
N ASP A 144 -3.93 1.04 2.41
CA ASP A 144 -3.09 0.53 3.48
C ASP A 144 -3.58 -0.86 3.90
N MET A 145 -2.67 -1.78 4.16
CA MET A 145 -3.01 -3.11 4.66
C MET A 145 -2.10 -3.51 5.81
N GLN A 146 -2.62 -4.37 6.69
CA GLN A 146 -1.88 -4.97 7.80
C GLN A 146 -2.25 -6.44 7.92
N MET A 147 -1.27 -7.26 8.30
CA MET A 147 -1.46 -8.64 8.70
C MET A 147 -1.16 -8.79 10.19
N ILE A 148 -2.10 -9.36 10.92
CA ILE A 148 -2.00 -9.61 12.35
C ILE A 148 -1.96 -11.13 12.54
N GLU A 149 -0.91 -11.61 13.20
CA GLU A 149 -0.72 -13.03 13.51
C GLU A 149 -1.59 -13.43 14.72
N LYS A 150 -2.18 -14.62 14.65
CA LYS A 150 -3.19 -15.11 15.62
C LYS A 150 -2.63 -15.29 17.03
N GLU A 151 -1.46 -15.90 17.16
CA GLU A 151 -0.91 -16.29 18.47
C GLU A 151 -0.30 -15.09 19.21
N SER A 152 0.55 -14.32 18.52
CA SER A 152 1.18 -13.14 19.09
C SER A 152 0.27 -11.93 19.20
N ARG A 153 -0.79 -11.89 18.37
CA ARG A 153 -1.74 -10.76 18.22
C ARG A 153 -1.04 -9.47 17.76
N LYS A 154 0.14 -9.59 17.17
CA LYS A 154 0.93 -8.46 16.68
C LYS A 154 0.74 -8.26 15.19
N VAL A 155 0.93 -7.00 14.75
CA VAL A 155 1.10 -6.70 13.34
C VAL A 155 2.45 -7.28 12.92
N VAL A 156 2.43 -8.28 12.05
CA VAL A 156 3.63 -8.94 11.51
C VAL A 156 4.01 -8.40 10.14
N TRP A 157 3.07 -7.81 9.44
CA TRP A 157 3.28 -7.13 8.17
C TRP A 157 2.37 -5.92 8.03
N SER A 158 2.90 -4.86 7.45
CA SER A 158 2.11 -3.68 7.05
C SER A 158 2.70 -3.09 5.80
N ALA A 159 1.84 -2.68 4.87
CA ALA A 159 2.27 -2.00 3.66
C ALA A 159 1.22 -0.99 3.19
N SER A 160 1.69 0.05 2.52
CA SER A 160 0.85 1.01 1.82
C SER A 160 1.24 1.10 0.35
N THR A 161 0.29 1.50 -0.47
CA THR A 161 0.50 1.76 -1.89
C THR A 161 -0.45 2.81 -2.41
N THR A 162 0.02 3.60 -3.38
CA THR A 162 -0.81 4.48 -4.20
C THR A 162 -0.45 4.24 -5.65
N LYS A 163 -1.44 3.93 -6.47
CA LYS A 163 -1.27 3.72 -7.92
C LYS A 163 -2.21 4.62 -8.70
N GLY A 164 -1.83 4.91 -9.94
CA GLY A 164 -2.55 5.83 -10.81
C GLY A 164 -2.17 7.28 -10.56
N GLY A 165 -3.12 8.20 -10.79
CA GLY A 165 -2.87 9.63 -10.71
C GLY A 165 -2.41 10.23 -12.04
N ILE A 166 -2.18 11.54 -12.05
CA ILE A 166 -1.80 12.30 -13.24
C ILE A 166 -0.28 12.43 -13.27
N SER A 167 0.37 11.79 -14.23
CA SER A 167 1.82 11.90 -14.43
C SER A 167 2.20 13.25 -15.05
N ILE A 168 3.49 13.60 -15.00
CA ILE A 168 4.06 14.79 -15.68
C ILE A 168 3.82 14.66 -17.19
N TRP A 169 3.94 13.47 -17.75
CA TRP A 169 3.73 13.19 -19.16
C TRP A 169 2.28 13.38 -19.57
N ASP A 170 1.31 12.96 -18.73
CA ASP A 170 -0.10 13.20 -18.98
C ASP A 170 -0.44 14.69 -19.01
N ARG A 171 0.24 15.50 -18.18
CA ARG A 171 0.06 16.96 -18.16
C ARG A 171 0.65 17.65 -19.40
N LEU A 172 1.77 17.14 -19.92
CA LEU A 172 2.46 17.76 -21.06
C LEU A 172 1.90 17.32 -22.41
N PHE A 173 1.46 16.06 -22.52
CA PHE A 173 1.09 15.47 -23.82
C PHE A 173 -0.40 15.04 -23.89
N GLY A 174 -1.17 15.23 -22.81
CA GLY A 174 -2.58 14.92 -22.80
C GLY A 174 -2.86 13.41 -22.85
N GLY A 175 -2.45 12.66 -21.82
CA GLY A 175 -2.75 11.24 -21.66
C GLY A 175 -4.10 11.02 -20.97
N GLY A 176 -4.88 10.00 -21.38
CA GLY A 176 -5.99 9.46 -20.61
C GLY A 176 -5.46 8.53 -19.50
N GLY A 177 -5.98 8.68 -18.28
CA GLY A 177 -5.62 7.80 -17.19
C GLY A 177 -6.02 6.34 -17.44
N GLN A 178 -5.32 5.39 -16.80
CA GLN A 178 -5.63 3.97 -16.87
C GLN A 178 -7.06 3.68 -16.34
N PRO A 179 -7.74 2.64 -16.87
CA PRO A 179 -9.02 2.17 -16.32
C PRO A 179 -8.92 1.87 -14.82
N MET A 180 -9.99 2.12 -14.06
CA MET A 180 -10.01 1.93 -12.61
C MET A 180 -9.65 0.50 -12.20
N ASN A 181 -10.08 -0.50 -12.96
CA ASN A 181 -9.77 -1.90 -12.66
C ASN A 181 -8.26 -2.19 -12.80
N ASP A 182 -7.58 -1.60 -13.79
CA ASP A 182 -6.14 -1.79 -14.00
C ASP A 182 -5.34 -1.12 -12.88
N VAL A 183 -5.74 0.09 -12.48
CA VAL A 183 -5.13 0.79 -11.35
C VAL A 183 -5.35 0.01 -10.04
N THR A 184 -6.56 -0.54 -9.84
CA THR A 184 -6.87 -1.36 -8.66
C THR A 184 -6.01 -2.62 -8.63
N LYS A 185 -5.91 -3.31 -9.76
CA LYS A 185 -5.08 -4.51 -9.88
C LYS A 185 -3.61 -4.18 -9.64
N ALA A 186 -3.07 -3.12 -10.23
CA ALA A 186 -1.69 -2.70 -10.02
C ALA A 186 -1.40 -2.36 -8.55
N ALA A 187 -2.34 -1.72 -7.84
CA ALA A 187 -2.20 -1.44 -6.40
C ALA A 187 -2.20 -2.74 -5.58
N VAL A 188 -3.09 -3.66 -5.88
CA VAL A 188 -3.18 -4.96 -5.21
C VAL A 188 -1.93 -5.81 -5.46
N ASP A 189 -1.47 -5.91 -6.71
CA ASP A 189 -0.27 -6.67 -7.07
C ASP A 189 0.98 -6.10 -6.37
N ASP A 190 1.09 -4.78 -6.21
CA ASP A 190 2.17 -4.14 -5.46
C ASP A 190 2.16 -4.54 -3.98
N LEU A 191 0.98 -4.56 -3.34
CA LEU A 191 0.84 -4.99 -1.93
C LEU A 191 1.17 -6.48 -1.75
N ILE A 192 0.72 -7.35 -2.67
CA ILE A 192 1.05 -8.78 -2.65
C ILE A 192 2.54 -8.99 -2.85
N ASN A 193 3.18 -8.27 -3.77
CA ASN A 193 4.61 -8.32 -3.95
C ASN A 193 5.39 -7.85 -2.71
N LYS A 194 4.87 -6.84 -1.98
CA LYS A 194 5.43 -6.38 -0.71
C LYS A 194 5.22 -7.40 0.41
N LEU A 195 4.17 -8.21 0.38
CA LEU A 195 3.90 -9.28 1.36
C LEU A 195 4.80 -10.50 1.16
N LEU A 196 5.09 -10.86 -0.09
CA LEU A 196 5.78 -12.10 -0.44
C LEU A 196 7.30 -11.95 -0.62
N ARG A 197 7.84 -10.77 -0.41
CA ARG A 197 9.30 -10.50 -0.43
C ARG A 197 9.90 -10.68 0.94
#